data_021af4450e69c08aa04cf996819674a6
#
_entry.id   021af4450e69c08aa04cf996819674a6
#
_cell.length_a   1.000
_cell.length_b   1.000
_cell.length_c   1.000
_cell.angle_alpha   90.00
_cell.angle_beta   90.00
_cell.angle_gamma   90.00
#
_symmetry.space_group_name_H-M   'P 1'
#
loop_
_entity.id
_entity.type
_entity.pdbx_description
1 polymer ?
#
loop_
_entity_poly.entity_id
_entity_poly.type
_entity_poly.pdbx_seq_one_letter_code
_entity_poly.pdbx_strand_id
1 'polypeptide(L)' 'MSKISYGTWLTIYSEAIAEILSRAGYDWITIDLEHTAINFSQAEKLIRVIDLCGVKPIVRVSSNDS' A
#
# COMPACT_ATOMS: atom_id res chain seq x y z
N MET A 1 7.03 -26.55 -5.48
CA MET A 1 6.55 -26.05 -4.20
C MET A 1 5.93 -24.67 -4.39
N SER A 2 4.71 -24.51 -3.95
CA SER A 2 4.04 -23.23 -4.13
C SER A 2 4.53 -22.25 -3.07
N LYS A 3 4.68 -21.01 -3.51
CA LYS A 3 5.10 -19.93 -2.64
C LYS A 3 3.87 -19.18 -2.14
N ILE A 4 3.75 -19.03 -0.84
CA ILE A 4 2.66 -18.27 -0.27
C ILE A 4 3.05 -16.80 -0.23
N SER A 5 2.15 -15.96 -0.74
CA SER A 5 2.35 -14.52 -0.78
C SER A 5 1.54 -13.87 0.33
N TYR A 6 2.18 -13.06 1.15
CA TYR A 6 1.53 -12.38 2.26
C TYR A 6 1.44 -10.90 1.96
N GLY A 7 0.29 -10.31 2.24
CA GLY A 7 0.10 -8.89 2.03
C GLY A 7 -0.81 -8.29 3.09
N THR A 8 -0.89 -6.97 3.07
CA THR A 8 -1.76 -6.26 3.99
C THR A 8 -2.30 -5.00 3.33
N TRP A 9 -3.20 -4.32 4.01
CA TRP A 9 -3.83 -3.10 3.52
C TRP A 9 -3.39 -1.91 4.36
N LEU A 10 -3.17 -0.79 3.68
CA LEU A 10 -2.85 0.46 4.34
C LEU A 10 -4.04 1.39 4.13
N THR A 11 -4.70 1.74 5.23
CA THR A 11 -5.95 2.51 5.17
C THR A 11 -5.83 3.89 5.81
N ILE A 12 -4.64 4.26 6.26
CA ILE A 12 -4.40 5.61 6.77
C ILE A 12 -3.15 6.16 6.11
N TYR A 13 -3.10 7.47 5.98
CA TYR A 13 -1.91 8.11 5.44
C TYR A 13 -0.89 8.28 6.55
N SER A 14 0.13 7.47 6.54
CA SER A 14 1.26 7.58 7.46
C SER A 14 2.47 6.93 6.81
N GLU A 15 3.47 7.74 6.51
CA GLU A 15 4.70 7.20 5.93
C GLU A 15 5.43 6.33 6.93
N ALA A 16 5.34 6.67 8.21
CA ALA A 16 5.98 5.86 9.25
C ALA A 16 5.37 4.47 9.32
N ILE A 17 4.04 4.38 9.28
CA ILE A 17 3.37 3.09 9.31
C ILE A 17 3.65 2.31 8.04
N ALA A 18 3.68 2.98 6.89
CA ALA A 18 4.02 2.33 5.64
C ALA A 18 5.41 1.70 5.73
N GLU A 19 6.35 2.38 6.32
CA GLU A 19 7.70 1.85 6.48
C GLU A 19 7.71 0.66 7.44
N ILE A 20 7.00 0.76 8.56
CA ILE A 20 6.92 -0.33 9.53
C ILE A 20 6.34 -1.57 8.89
N LEU A 21 5.23 -1.42 8.15
CA LEU A 21 4.60 -2.54 7.47
C LEU A 21 5.51 -3.11 6.40
N SER A 22 6.22 -2.25 5.67
CA SER A 22 7.11 -2.71 4.62
C SER A 22 8.28 -3.51 5.16
N ARG A 23 8.67 -3.26 6.40
CA ARG A 23 9.76 -3.99 7.04
C ARG A 23 9.28 -5.21 7.81
N ALA A 24 7.97 -5.44 7.85
CA ALA A 24 7.40 -6.54 8.62
C ALA A 24 7.39 -7.87 7.88
N GLY A 25 7.81 -7.89 6.62
CA GLY A 25 7.91 -9.15 5.88
C GLY A 25 6.78 -9.41 4.91
N TYR A 26 5.93 -8.43 4.66
CA TYR A 26 4.87 -8.60 3.66
C TYR A 26 5.45 -8.57 2.26
N ASP A 27 4.82 -9.32 1.36
CA ASP A 27 5.21 -9.33 -0.04
C ASP A 27 4.61 -8.17 -0.81
N TRP A 28 3.44 -7.70 -0.37
CA TRP A 28 2.77 -6.58 -1.00
C TRP A 28 1.97 -5.79 0.03
N ILE A 29 1.72 -4.53 -0.27
CA ILE A 29 0.87 -3.66 0.56
C ILE A 29 -0.08 -2.92 -0.37
N THR A 30 -1.37 -3.03 -0.09
CA THR A 30 -2.40 -2.35 -0.87
C THR A 30 -2.79 -1.05 -0.18
N ILE A 31 -2.67 0.05 -0.90
CA ILE A 31 -3.11 1.36 -0.43
C ILE A 31 -4.53 1.56 -0.89
N ASP A 32 -5.45 1.73 0.05
CA ASP A 32 -6.87 1.85 -0.27
C ASP A 32 -7.25 3.32 -0.44
N LEU A 33 -7.56 3.71 -1.67
CA LEU A 33 -8.04 5.06 -1.97
C LEU A 33 -9.57 5.10 -2.09
N GLU A 34 -10.21 3.94 -2.06
CA GLU A 34 -11.66 3.89 -2.26
C GLU A 34 -12.42 4.18 -0.98
N HIS A 35 -11.97 3.62 0.13
CA HIS A 35 -12.70 3.72 1.39
C HIS A 35 -11.96 4.52 2.44
N THR A 36 -11.04 5.37 2.03
CA THR A 36 -10.23 6.17 2.96
C THR A 36 -10.14 7.60 2.47
N ALA A 37 -9.54 8.44 3.30
CA ALA A 37 -9.29 9.84 2.94
C ALA A 37 -7.93 10.03 2.24
N ILE A 38 -7.24 8.95 1.89
CA ILE A 38 -5.95 9.06 1.22
C ILE A 38 -6.18 9.54 -0.21
N ASN A 39 -5.51 10.62 -0.61
CA ASN A 39 -5.60 11.13 -1.98
C ASN A 39 -4.43 10.65 -2.81
N PHE A 40 -4.45 10.95 -4.12
CA PHE A 40 -3.40 10.48 -5.03
C PHE A 40 -2.02 10.99 -4.66
N SER A 41 -1.93 12.24 -4.22
CA SER A 41 -0.65 12.81 -3.84
C SER A 41 -0.05 12.09 -2.64
N GLN A 42 -0.90 11.75 -1.68
CA GLN A 42 -0.46 11.00 -0.51
C GLN A 42 -0.10 9.58 -0.89
N ALA A 43 -0.88 8.98 -1.80
CA ALA A 43 -0.60 7.62 -2.26
C ALA A 43 0.77 7.54 -2.92
N GLU A 44 1.15 8.56 -3.69
CA GLU A 44 2.46 8.57 -4.32
C GLU A 44 3.59 8.50 -3.31
N LYS A 45 3.44 9.22 -2.20
CA LYS A 45 4.45 9.20 -1.15
C LYS A 45 4.52 7.84 -0.48
N LEU A 46 3.37 7.22 -0.26
CA LEU A 46 3.32 5.89 0.35
C LEU A 46 3.93 4.84 -0.59
N ILE A 47 3.62 4.95 -1.88
CA ILE A 47 4.19 4.04 -2.88
C ILE A 47 5.71 4.11 -2.86
N ARG A 48 6.25 5.32 -2.76
CA ARG A 48 7.70 5.50 -2.73
C ARG A 48 8.33 4.80 -1.52
N VAL A 49 7.72 4.98 -0.36
CA VAL A 49 8.22 4.36 0.87
C VAL A 49 8.20 2.83 0.74
N ILE A 50 7.06 2.30 0.28
CA ILE A 50 6.88 0.85 0.17
C ILE A 50 7.85 0.27 -0.85
N ASP A 51 7.99 0.94 -1.99
CA ASP A 51 8.88 0.48 -3.06
C ASP A 51 10.34 0.50 -2.61
N LEU A 52 10.74 1.54 -1.90
CA LEU A 52 12.12 1.66 -1.40
C LEU A 52 12.45 0.55 -0.40
N CYS A 53 11.45 0.00 0.27
CA CYS A 53 11.66 -1.11 1.20
C CYS A 53 11.63 -2.47 0.50
N GLY A 54 11.46 -2.49 -0.82
CA GLY A 54 11.47 -3.73 -1.57
C GLY A 54 10.17 -4.50 -1.56
N VAL A 55 9.09 -3.86 -1.14
CA VAL A 55 7.76 -4.46 -1.10
C VAL A 55 6.97 -3.95 -2.30
N LYS A 56 6.05 -4.76 -2.82
CA LYS A 56 5.25 -4.38 -3.97
C LYS A 56 4.08 -3.50 -3.55
N PRO A 57 4.01 -2.25 -4.01
CA PRO A 57 2.85 -1.41 -3.71
C PRO A 57 1.72 -1.67 -4.70
N ILE A 58 0.51 -1.75 -4.19
CA ILE A 58 -0.70 -1.92 -4.99
C ILE A 58 -1.65 -0.82 -4.55
N VAL A 59 -2.34 -0.22 -5.51
CA VAL A 59 -3.29 0.85 -5.21
C VAL A 59 -4.68 0.41 -5.63
N ARG A 60 -5.62 0.52 -4.70
CA ARG A 60 -7.02 0.23 -4.98
C ARG A 60 -7.76 1.55 -5.15
N VAL A 61 -8.33 1.75 -6.33
CA VAL A 61 -9.08 2.97 -6.63
C VAL A 61 -10.52 2.60 -6.91
N SER A 62 -11.40 3.56 -6.71
CA SER A 62 -12.78 3.37 -7.09
C SER A 62 -12.89 3.40 -8.61
N SER A 63 -13.59 2.44 -9.17
CA SER A 63 -13.82 2.39 -10.60
C SER A 63 -15.19 2.93 -10.92
N ASN A 64 -15.54 4.01 -10.30
CA ASN A 64 -16.85 4.61 -10.51
C ASN A 64 -16.94 5.20 -11.89
N ASP A 65 -17.71 4.56 -12.74
CA ASP A 65 -17.85 4.95 -14.12
C ASP A 65 -19.10 5.75 -14.37
N SER A 66 -19.68 6.26 -13.43
CA SER A 66 -20.98 6.91 -13.58
C SER A 66 -21.17 7.66 -14.89
#